data_b971b1b9e0aefa187f3dda64b4842d89
#
_entry.id   b971b1b9e0aefa187f3dda64b4842d89
#
_cell.length_a   1.000
_cell.length_b   1.000
_cell.length_c   1.000
_cell.angle_alpha   90.00
_cell.angle_beta   90.00
_cell.angle_gamma   90.00
#
_symmetry.space_group_name_H-M   'P 1'
#
loop_
_entity.id
_entity.type
_entity.pdbx_description
1 polymer ?
#
loop_
_entity_poly.entity_id
_entity_poly.type
_entity_poly.pdbx_seq_one_letter_code
_entity_poly.pdbx_strand_id
1 'polypeptide(L)'
;MRRAIQHQTVDRLPTQINYTAAMGQELSRHFQVGLAELPARLNNHLIRLDLTYPKRLSPDGKVRFDWWGAGFSTEEEGYFPSVSPLADSKDLDHFPWPDPLAPGLLDQAAATIAAGGDHFIIPNFGFCLFERAWSLRGFETFLMDTALDPGFAGELLDRIVEIQLALIRRFIDLGVDGGYFGDDYGGQKNLLFSPRSWRRLIKPRLARLFAPFVEAGLPVILHSDGQIAAILPDLVEIGLTALNPVQPEVIDHAWLRQTFGRQLAYYGGVSTQTVLPHGTPDQVRAAVSACVDTLAPEGTGLVVAPSHRLMTDIPMENVEALLAAFSSLDERR
;
A
#
# COMPACT_ATOMS: atom_id res chain seq x y z
N MET A 1 3.53 -13.85 8.72
CA MET A 1 3.10 -13.15 7.50
C MET A 1 3.19 -14.05 6.26
N ARG A 2 4.40 -14.47 5.80
CA ARG A 2 4.55 -15.26 4.55
C ARG A 2 3.64 -16.48 4.51
N ARG A 3 3.64 -17.31 5.56
CA ARG A 3 2.75 -18.49 5.69
C ARG A 3 1.26 -18.13 5.59
N ALA A 4 0.84 -17.04 6.25
CA ALA A 4 -0.55 -16.58 6.19
C ALA A 4 -0.94 -16.19 4.75
N ILE A 5 -0.12 -15.38 4.07
CA ILE A 5 -0.35 -14.97 2.68
C ILE A 5 -0.38 -16.19 1.73
N GLN A 6 0.43 -17.21 1.98
CA GLN A 6 0.46 -18.45 1.21
C GLN A 6 -0.62 -19.47 1.62
N HIS A 7 -1.58 -19.09 2.45
CA HIS A 7 -2.64 -19.97 2.98
C HIS A 7 -2.12 -21.23 3.66
N GLN A 8 -0.96 -21.15 4.29
CA GLN A 8 -0.41 -22.21 5.13
C GLN A 8 -0.84 -22.02 6.58
N THR A 9 -0.87 -23.10 7.36
CA THR A 9 -1.20 -23.04 8.78
C THR A 9 -0.26 -22.10 9.52
N VAL A 10 -0.81 -21.21 10.32
CA VAL A 10 -0.11 -20.26 11.17
C VAL A 10 -0.51 -20.46 12.62
N ASP A 11 0.34 -20.07 13.54
CA ASP A 11 0.05 -20.04 14.98
C ASP A 11 -0.96 -18.96 15.34
N ARG A 12 -0.95 -17.85 14.63
CA ARG A 12 -1.92 -16.75 14.72
C ARG A 12 -2.03 -15.99 13.41
N LEU A 13 -3.16 -15.30 13.21
CA LEU A 13 -3.27 -14.36 12.09
C LEU A 13 -2.39 -13.14 12.35
N PRO A 14 -1.58 -12.74 11.37
CA PRO A 14 -0.81 -11.50 11.49
C PRO A 14 -1.72 -10.28 11.52
N THR A 15 -1.27 -9.26 12.25
CA THR A 15 -1.96 -7.98 12.39
C THR A 15 -1.07 -6.82 11.96
N GLN A 16 -1.68 -5.72 11.53
CA GLN A 16 -0.96 -4.49 11.18
C GLN A 16 -1.84 -3.27 11.40
N ILE A 17 -1.27 -2.22 11.99
CA ILE A 17 -1.90 -0.91 12.12
C ILE A 17 -0.96 0.14 11.56
N ASN A 18 -1.39 0.82 10.50
CA ASN A 18 -0.74 2.00 9.98
C ASN A 18 -1.47 3.24 10.48
N TYR A 19 -0.77 4.35 10.65
CA TYR A 19 -1.34 5.60 11.17
C TYR A 19 -0.68 6.82 10.52
N THR A 20 -1.38 7.97 10.54
CA THR A 20 -0.82 9.25 10.12
C THR A 20 0.18 9.78 11.17
N ALA A 21 0.99 10.77 10.79
CA ALA A 21 1.95 11.37 11.73
C ALA A 21 1.26 11.98 12.95
N ALA A 22 0.14 12.68 12.73
CA ALA A 22 -0.68 13.27 13.80
C ALA A 22 -1.23 12.19 14.73
N MET A 23 -1.84 11.14 14.18
CA MET A 23 -2.35 10.01 14.97
C MET A 23 -1.22 9.28 15.72
N GLY A 24 -0.04 9.16 15.12
CA GLY A 24 1.13 8.58 15.79
C GLY A 24 1.54 9.35 17.05
N GLN A 25 1.47 10.68 17.04
CA GLN A 25 1.71 11.50 18.21
C GLN A 25 0.65 11.28 19.31
N GLU A 26 -0.61 11.09 18.94
CA GLU A 26 -1.69 10.79 19.88
C GLU A 26 -1.53 9.41 20.50
N LEU A 27 -1.25 8.40 19.69
CA LEU A 27 -0.99 7.03 20.15
C LEU A 27 0.23 6.98 21.10
N SER A 28 1.31 7.70 20.76
CA SER A 28 2.51 7.79 21.59
C SER A 28 2.20 8.39 22.96
N ARG A 29 1.42 9.47 23.01
CA ARG A 29 0.97 10.09 24.27
C ARG A 29 0.04 9.18 25.08
N HIS A 30 -0.92 8.54 24.41
CA HIS A 30 -1.90 7.69 25.04
C HIS A 30 -1.28 6.43 25.67
N PHE A 31 -0.41 5.75 24.91
CA PHE A 31 0.26 4.52 25.38
C PHE A 31 1.53 4.79 26.19
N GLN A 32 1.97 6.05 26.31
CA GLN A 32 3.18 6.47 27.04
C GLN A 32 4.45 5.76 26.51
N VAL A 33 4.57 5.61 25.19
CA VAL A 33 5.72 5.02 24.51
C VAL A 33 6.30 5.97 23.46
N GLY A 34 7.57 5.81 23.12
CA GLY A 34 8.19 6.55 22.03
C GLY A 34 7.61 6.16 20.66
N LEU A 35 7.70 7.06 19.66
CA LEU A 35 7.24 6.76 18.30
C LEU A 35 7.91 5.52 17.70
N ALA A 36 9.18 5.27 18.03
CA ALA A 36 9.90 4.08 17.56
C ALA A 36 9.38 2.78 18.19
N GLU A 37 8.74 2.84 19.36
CA GLU A 37 8.20 1.69 20.08
C GLU A 37 6.73 1.38 19.71
N LEU A 38 6.05 2.35 19.07
CA LEU A 38 4.64 2.19 18.67
C LEU A 38 4.39 0.94 17.82
N PRO A 39 5.18 0.60 16.80
CA PRO A 39 4.92 -0.58 16.01
C PRO A 39 4.85 -1.87 16.85
N ALA A 40 5.75 -2.02 17.82
CA ALA A 40 5.73 -3.15 18.75
C ALA A 40 4.53 -3.09 19.70
N ARG A 41 4.20 -1.90 20.24
CA ARG A 41 3.03 -1.69 21.10
C ARG A 41 1.71 -2.01 20.39
N LEU A 42 1.65 -1.76 19.07
CA LEU A 42 0.49 -2.04 18.22
C LEU A 42 0.48 -3.48 17.65
N ASN A 43 1.44 -4.31 18.05
CA ASN A 43 1.61 -5.69 17.57
C ASN A 43 1.70 -5.76 16.03
N ASN A 44 2.47 -4.86 15.43
CA ASN A 44 2.71 -4.82 14.00
C ASN A 44 3.67 -5.92 13.56
N HIS A 45 3.33 -6.63 12.49
CA HIS A 45 4.13 -7.75 11.97
C HIS A 45 4.88 -7.42 10.69
N LEU A 46 4.68 -6.21 10.15
CA LEU A 46 5.24 -5.81 8.87
C LEU A 46 6.03 -4.50 8.99
N ILE A 47 7.21 -4.49 8.39
CA ILE A 47 8.03 -3.28 8.21
C ILE A 47 8.08 -2.95 6.72
N ARG A 48 7.73 -1.71 6.37
CA ARG A 48 7.91 -1.15 5.03
C ARG A 48 9.21 -0.36 4.96
N LEU A 49 10.02 -0.66 3.97
CA LEU A 49 11.30 0.00 3.71
C LEU A 49 11.09 1.14 2.72
N ASP A 50 11.49 2.34 3.09
CA ASP A 50 11.50 3.50 2.22
C ASP A 50 12.90 3.76 1.67
N LEU A 51 12.98 4.58 0.60
CA LEU A 51 14.25 5.05 0.05
C LEU A 51 14.88 6.12 0.95
N THR A 52 16.20 6.11 1.03
CA THR A 52 16.99 7.14 1.73
C THR A 52 17.47 8.17 0.72
N TYR A 53 16.95 9.38 0.78
CA TYR A 53 17.34 10.47 -0.12
C TYR A 53 17.26 11.83 0.60
N PRO A 54 18.00 12.86 0.13
CA PRO A 54 17.94 14.19 0.74
C PRO A 54 16.53 14.79 0.63
N LYS A 55 15.98 15.22 1.76
CA LYS A 55 14.71 15.94 1.79
C LYS A 55 14.87 17.30 1.15
N ARG A 56 14.03 17.63 0.16
CA ARG A 56 14.02 18.92 -0.52
C ARG A 56 12.72 19.64 -0.19
N LEU A 57 12.83 20.89 0.24
CA LEU A 57 11.71 21.79 0.48
C LEU A 57 11.76 22.96 -0.52
N SER A 58 10.59 23.57 -0.77
CA SER A 58 10.51 24.88 -1.41
C SER A 58 11.16 25.96 -0.54
N PRO A 59 11.55 27.12 -1.10
CA PRO A 59 12.19 28.20 -0.34
C PRO A 59 11.35 28.71 0.85
N ASP A 60 10.03 28.64 0.76
CA ASP A 60 9.09 29.03 1.81
C ASP A 60 8.76 27.88 2.79
N GLY A 61 9.31 26.69 2.56
CA GLY A 61 9.09 25.51 3.38
C GLY A 61 7.71 24.84 3.23
N LYS A 62 6.83 25.33 2.37
CA LYS A 62 5.44 24.87 2.25
C LYS A 62 5.24 23.65 1.37
N VAL A 63 6.23 23.35 0.51
CA VAL A 63 6.18 22.17 -0.37
C VAL A 63 7.38 21.27 -0.11
N ARG A 64 7.11 19.99 0.14
CA ARG A 64 8.11 18.94 0.24
C ARG A 64 8.12 18.14 -1.05
N PHE A 65 9.27 18.05 -1.69
CA PHE A 65 9.46 17.27 -2.90
C PHE A 65 9.85 15.83 -2.56
N ASP A 66 9.21 14.90 -3.25
CA ASP A 66 9.60 13.50 -3.20
C ASP A 66 10.82 13.20 -4.09
N TRP A 67 11.24 11.94 -4.08
CA TRP A 67 12.40 11.49 -4.86
C TRP A 67 12.22 11.65 -6.38
N TRP A 68 10.98 11.65 -6.86
CA TRP A 68 10.62 11.82 -8.28
C TRP A 68 10.48 13.29 -8.69
N GLY A 69 10.54 14.20 -7.74
CA GLY A 69 10.38 15.63 -7.97
C GLY A 69 8.94 16.14 -7.90
N ALA A 70 7.96 15.29 -7.57
CA ALA A 70 6.60 15.74 -7.27
C ALA A 70 6.58 16.45 -5.91
N GLY A 71 5.87 17.57 -5.82
CA GLY A 71 5.77 18.39 -4.61
C GLY A 71 4.46 18.22 -3.88
N PHE A 72 4.52 18.03 -2.56
CA PHE A 72 3.36 17.84 -1.68
C PHE A 72 3.35 18.93 -0.60
N SER A 73 2.16 19.40 -0.23
CA SER A 73 1.99 20.37 0.86
C SER A 73 2.58 19.84 2.17
N THR A 74 3.21 20.74 2.93
CA THR A 74 3.65 20.47 4.31
C THR A 74 2.61 20.89 5.35
N GLU A 75 1.59 21.65 4.93
CA GLU A 75 0.53 22.19 5.79
C GLU A 75 -0.69 21.26 5.86
N GLU A 76 -0.87 20.40 4.84
CA GLU A 76 -2.01 19.49 4.73
C GLU A 76 -1.54 18.05 4.56
N GLU A 77 -2.21 17.12 5.23
CA GLU A 77 -2.04 15.68 4.99
C GLU A 77 -2.81 15.29 3.72
N GLY A 78 -2.23 15.56 2.53
CA GLY A 78 -2.83 15.25 1.24
C GLY A 78 -1.96 14.30 0.42
N TYR A 79 -2.61 13.51 -0.42
CA TYR A 79 -1.94 12.60 -1.36
C TYR A 79 -1.78 13.22 -2.75
N PHE A 80 -2.51 14.28 -3.04
CA PHE A 80 -2.37 14.97 -4.32
C PHE A 80 -1.19 15.95 -4.28
N PRO A 81 -0.28 15.90 -5.28
CA PRO A 81 0.81 16.84 -5.36
C PRO A 81 0.28 18.26 -5.68
N SER A 82 0.85 19.23 -5.00
CA SER A 82 0.67 20.65 -5.32
C SER A 82 1.58 21.10 -6.47
N VAL A 83 2.63 20.32 -6.77
CA VAL A 83 3.54 20.55 -7.91
C VAL A 83 3.75 19.26 -8.67
N SER A 84 3.31 19.23 -9.92
CA SER A 84 3.54 18.14 -10.87
C SER A 84 4.58 18.59 -11.90
N PRO A 85 5.79 18.03 -11.88
CA PRO A 85 6.93 18.58 -12.65
C PRO A 85 6.78 18.46 -14.17
N LEU A 86 5.89 17.61 -14.66
CA LEU A 86 5.56 17.44 -16.09
C LEU A 86 4.18 18.02 -16.45
N ALA A 87 3.56 18.86 -15.58
CA ALA A 87 2.21 19.38 -15.83
C ALA A 87 2.08 20.03 -17.22
N ASP A 88 3.06 20.85 -17.60
CA ASP A 88 3.07 21.63 -18.84
C ASP A 88 4.06 21.10 -19.88
N SER A 89 4.70 19.92 -19.64
CA SER A 89 5.72 19.39 -20.54
C SER A 89 5.50 17.91 -20.86
N LYS A 90 5.73 17.56 -22.13
CA LYS A 90 5.82 16.16 -22.60
C LYS A 90 7.25 15.74 -22.92
N ASP A 91 8.24 16.55 -22.56
CA ASP A 91 9.64 16.27 -22.81
C ASP A 91 10.19 15.30 -21.75
N LEU A 92 10.09 14.03 -22.04
CA LEU A 92 10.57 12.96 -21.16
C LEU A 92 12.09 12.76 -21.27
N ASP A 93 12.71 13.18 -22.36
CA ASP A 93 14.15 12.97 -22.58
C ASP A 93 15.01 13.94 -21.76
N HIS A 94 14.54 15.17 -21.54
CA HIS A 94 15.23 16.16 -20.73
C HIS A 94 14.70 16.25 -19.29
N PHE A 95 13.73 15.40 -18.93
CA PHE A 95 13.25 15.34 -17.54
C PHE A 95 14.35 14.73 -16.64
N PRO A 96 14.64 15.35 -15.48
CA PRO A 96 15.68 14.87 -14.57
C PRO A 96 15.21 13.64 -13.79
N TRP A 97 15.14 12.50 -14.46
CA TRP A 97 14.73 11.24 -13.84
C TRP A 97 15.64 10.90 -12.65
N PRO A 98 15.06 10.38 -11.55
CA PRO A 98 15.86 9.98 -10.40
C PRO A 98 16.72 8.75 -10.75
N ASP A 99 17.94 8.70 -10.22
CA ASP A 99 18.86 7.59 -10.42
C ASP A 99 18.59 6.45 -9.41
N PRO A 100 18.04 5.30 -9.85
CA PRO A 100 17.77 4.16 -8.98
C PRO A 100 19.04 3.49 -8.46
N LEU A 101 20.22 3.83 -9.01
CA LEU A 101 21.51 3.28 -8.60
C LEU A 101 22.30 4.24 -7.70
N ALA A 102 21.73 5.39 -7.35
CA ALA A 102 22.40 6.39 -6.51
C ALA A 102 22.97 5.77 -5.24
N PRO A 103 24.22 6.12 -4.86
CA PRO A 103 24.83 5.67 -3.61
C PRO A 103 24.01 6.08 -2.38
N GLY A 104 23.93 5.21 -1.38
CA GLY A 104 23.23 5.49 -0.13
C GLY A 104 21.70 5.35 -0.19
N LEU A 105 21.10 5.20 -1.38
CA LEU A 105 19.64 5.16 -1.56
C LEU A 105 18.95 4.03 -0.76
N LEU A 106 19.62 2.92 -0.49
CA LEU A 106 19.11 1.78 0.26
C LEU A 106 19.82 1.53 1.59
N ASP A 107 20.63 2.46 2.09
CA ASP A 107 21.45 2.23 3.29
C ASP A 107 20.59 1.94 4.53
N GLN A 108 19.52 2.70 4.74
CA GLN A 108 18.61 2.45 5.86
C GLN A 108 17.83 1.14 5.69
N ALA A 109 17.44 0.79 4.48
CA ALA A 109 16.80 -0.47 4.17
C ALA A 109 17.73 -1.65 4.47
N ALA A 110 18.99 -1.59 4.01
CA ALA A 110 20.00 -2.60 4.28
C ALA A 110 20.27 -2.74 5.79
N ALA A 111 20.37 -1.63 6.52
CA ALA A 111 20.55 -1.64 7.97
C ALA A 111 19.35 -2.28 8.70
N THR A 112 18.12 -2.00 8.26
CA THR A 112 16.90 -2.58 8.84
C THR A 112 16.86 -4.09 8.62
N ILE A 113 17.19 -4.56 7.42
CA ILE A 113 17.26 -6.01 7.11
C ILE A 113 18.37 -6.68 7.91
N ALA A 114 19.56 -6.06 7.99
CA ALA A 114 20.71 -6.59 8.72
C ALA A 114 20.47 -6.66 10.24
N ALA A 115 19.63 -5.79 10.78
CA ALA A 115 19.25 -5.84 12.21
C ALA A 115 18.45 -7.11 12.54
N GLY A 116 17.84 -7.75 11.54
CA GLY A 116 17.09 -8.99 11.71
C GLY A 116 15.79 -8.79 12.49
N GLY A 117 15.19 -9.92 12.91
CA GLY A 117 13.96 -9.96 13.69
C GLY A 117 12.87 -10.79 13.01
N ASP A 118 11.72 -10.91 13.67
CA ASP A 118 10.60 -11.74 13.21
C ASP A 118 9.61 -10.98 12.32
N HIS A 119 9.93 -9.75 11.93
CA HIS A 119 9.06 -8.96 11.06
C HIS A 119 9.15 -9.41 9.60
N PHE A 120 8.03 -9.26 8.91
CA PHE A 120 7.95 -9.39 7.46
C PHE A 120 8.38 -8.06 6.83
N ILE A 121 9.52 -8.05 6.15
CA ILE A 121 10.18 -6.82 5.67
C ILE A 121 9.99 -6.71 4.16
N ILE A 122 9.36 -5.60 3.71
CA ILE A 122 9.04 -5.37 2.30
C ILE A 122 9.40 -3.94 1.86
N PRO A 123 9.82 -3.73 0.60
CA PRO A 123 9.97 -2.38 0.05
C PRO A 123 8.60 -1.73 -0.13
N ASN A 124 8.58 -0.41 0.03
CA ASN A 124 7.39 0.41 -0.14
C ASN A 124 7.40 1.08 -1.52
N PHE A 125 6.67 0.52 -2.50
CA PHE A 125 6.44 1.12 -3.80
C PHE A 125 5.07 1.82 -3.84
N GLY A 126 4.78 2.68 -2.86
CA GLY A 126 3.63 3.58 -2.92
C GLY A 126 3.76 4.59 -4.07
N PHE A 127 2.68 4.96 -4.73
CA PHE A 127 2.70 5.68 -5.99
C PHE A 127 3.53 4.90 -7.03
N CYS A 128 3.11 3.69 -7.31
CA CYS A 128 3.95 2.77 -8.04
C CYS A 128 3.97 3.08 -9.55
N LEU A 129 2.83 3.17 -10.21
CA LEU A 129 2.74 3.28 -11.66
C LEU A 129 1.76 4.35 -12.12
N PHE A 130 0.45 4.10 -11.98
CA PHE A 130 -0.59 5.06 -12.36
C PHE A 130 -0.52 6.32 -11.48
N GLU A 131 -0.45 6.12 -10.17
CA GLU A 131 -0.32 7.24 -9.24
C GLU A 131 0.98 7.99 -9.44
N ARG A 132 2.08 7.33 -9.74
CA ARG A 132 3.34 7.97 -10.08
C ARG A 132 3.22 8.80 -11.35
N ALA A 133 2.59 8.26 -12.39
CA ALA A 133 2.43 8.98 -13.65
C ALA A 133 1.59 10.25 -13.47
N TRP A 134 0.45 10.17 -12.75
CA TRP A 134 -0.34 11.38 -12.53
C TRP A 134 0.29 12.33 -11.49
N SER A 135 1.08 11.84 -10.56
CA SER A 135 1.80 12.74 -9.65
C SER A 135 2.85 13.59 -10.39
N LEU A 136 3.43 13.05 -11.45
CA LEU A 136 4.36 13.78 -12.32
C LEU A 136 3.65 14.68 -13.33
N ARG A 137 2.53 14.25 -13.91
CA ARG A 137 1.84 14.87 -15.02
C ARG A 137 0.66 15.78 -14.62
N GLY A 138 0.14 15.60 -13.41
CA GLY A 138 -1.16 16.11 -12.96
C GLY A 138 -2.27 15.11 -13.21
N PHE A 139 -3.18 14.96 -12.23
CA PHE A 139 -4.20 13.90 -12.24
C PHE A 139 -5.13 13.97 -13.45
N GLU A 140 -5.80 15.11 -13.66
CA GLU A 140 -6.72 15.30 -14.79
C GLU A 140 -6.00 15.20 -16.14
N THR A 141 -4.82 15.82 -16.23
CA THR A 141 -4.02 15.82 -17.46
C THR A 141 -3.59 14.41 -17.85
N PHE A 142 -3.12 13.61 -16.89
CA PHE A 142 -2.73 12.23 -17.19
C PHE A 142 -3.93 11.36 -17.56
N LEU A 143 -5.07 11.51 -16.90
CA LEU A 143 -6.31 10.82 -17.30
C LEU A 143 -6.71 11.16 -18.74
N MET A 144 -6.63 12.44 -19.13
CA MET A 144 -6.86 12.84 -20.52
C MET A 144 -5.84 12.23 -21.47
N ASP A 145 -4.54 12.23 -21.12
CA ASP A 145 -3.48 11.62 -21.93
C ASP A 145 -3.75 10.11 -22.15
N THR A 146 -4.28 9.37 -21.17
CA THR A 146 -4.61 7.94 -21.36
C THR A 146 -5.64 7.69 -22.47
N ALA A 147 -6.49 8.67 -22.75
CA ALA A 147 -7.55 8.61 -23.77
C ALA A 147 -7.14 9.25 -25.09
N LEU A 148 -6.54 10.46 -25.05
CA LEU A 148 -6.28 11.31 -26.20
C LEU A 148 -4.88 11.12 -26.79
N ASP A 149 -3.90 10.76 -25.94
CA ASP A 149 -2.50 10.53 -26.35
C ASP A 149 -1.93 9.29 -25.63
N PRO A 150 -2.48 8.10 -25.90
CA PRO A 150 -2.05 6.88 -25.24
C PRO A 150 -0.61 6.49 -25.56
N GLY A 151 -0.02 7.05 -26.61
CA GLY A 151 1.40 6.89 -26.94
C GLY A 151 2.27 7.53 -25.88
N PHE A 152 2.08 8.81 -25.61
CA PHE A 152 2.78 9.55 -24.57
C PHE A 152 2.51 8.96 -23.17
N ALA A 153 1.23 8.67 -22.85
CA ALA A 153 0.89 8.04 -21.56
C ALA A 153 1.65 6.71 -21.37
N GLY A 154 1.75 5.91 -22.43
CA GLY A 154 2.52 4.66 -22.42
C GLY A 154 4.01 4.89 -22.21
N GLU A 155 4.61 5.85 -22.88
CA GLU A 155 6.03 6.18 -22.74
C GLU A 155 6.38 6.66 -21.33
N LEU A 156 5.57 7.55 -20.75
CA LEU A 156 5.73 8.00 -19.37
C LEU A 156 5.69 6.83 -18.39
N LEU A 157 4.72 5.93 -18.54
CA LEU A 157 4.61 4.73 -17.73
C LEU A 157 5.82 3.80 -17.90
N ASP A 158 6.35 3.64 -19.11
CA ASP A 158 7.53 2.80 -19.37
C ASP A 158 8.79 3.37 -18.71
N ARG A 159 9.00 4.68 -18.72
CA ARG A 159 10.11 5.33 -18.00
C ARG A 159 10.03 5.06 -16.48
N ILE A 160 8.83 5.14 -15.91
CA ILE A 160 8.59 4.81 -14.49
C ILE A 160 8.93 3.35 -14.22
N VAL A 161 8.48 2.43 -15.06
CA VAL A 161 8.73 0.98 -14.91
C VAL A 161 10.24 0.67 -14.90
N GLU A 162 11.03 1.25 -15.80
CA GLU A 162 12.48 0.98 -15.83
C GLU A 162 13.17 1.36 -14.52
N ILE A 163 12.83 2.51 -13.96
CA ILE A 163 13.38 2.98 -12.67
C ILE A 163 12.93 2.06 -11.52
N GLN A 164 11.66 1.73 -11.49
CA GLN A 164 11.09 0.84 -10.47
C GLN A 164 11.72 -0.57 -10.55
N LEU A 165 11.91 -1.12 -11.75
CA LEU A 165 12.54 -2.44 -11.93
C LEU A 165 13.99 -2.47 -11.41
N ALA A 166 14.75 -1.40 -11.62
CA ALA A 166 16.10 -1.31 -11.07
C ALA A 166 16.09 -1.34 -9.53
N LEU A 167 15.15 -0.61 -8.89
CA LEU A 167 14.98 -0.64 -7.43
C LEU A 167 14.52 -2.01 -6.93
N ILE A 168 13.54 -2.63 -7.61
CA ILE A 168 12.99 -3.95 -7.25
C ILE A 168 14.12 -4.99 -7.17
N ARG A 169 14.97 -5.05 -8.19
CA ARG A 169 16.11 -6.00 -8.20
C ARG A 169 17.03 -5.78 -7.01
N ARG A 170 17.38 -4.52 -6.72
CA ARG A 170 18.22 -4.18 -5.56
C ARG A 170 17.59 -4.58 -4.23
N PHE A 171 16.28 -4.40 -4.06
CA PHE A 171 15.59 -4.83 -2.84
C PHE A 171 15.53 -6.36 -2.71
N ILE A 172 15.31 -7.08 -3.81
CA ILE A 172 15.34 -8.54 -3.82
C ILE A 172 16.75 -9.04 -3.45
N ASP A 173 17.81 -8.43 -3.99
CA ASP A 173 19.20 -8.75 -3.65
C ASP A 173 19.53 -8.49 -2.18
N LEU A 174 18.88 -7.51 -1.54
CA LEU A 174 19.00 -7.26 -0.10
C LEU A 174 18.28 -8.31 0.77
N GLY A 175 17.43 -9.16 0.19
CA GLY A 175 16.76 -10.24 0.91
C GLY A 175 15.43 -9.84 1.56
N VAL A 176 14.63 -8.99 0.91
CA VAL A 176 13.27 -8.65 1.36
C VAL A 176 12.32 -9.86 1.30
N ASP A 177 11.24 -9.81 2.06
CA ASP A 177 10.28 -10.91 2.18
C ASP A 177 9.17 -10.92 1.12
N GLY A 178 8.99 -9.83 0.38
CA GLY A 178 7.97 -9.65 -0.64
C GLY A 178 8.01 -8.26 -1.24
N GLY A 179 7.06 -7.94 -2.13
CA GLY A 179 6.85 -6.61 -2.70
C GLY A 179 5.54 -5.98 -2.23
N TYR A 180 5.55 -4.68 -1.93
CA TYR A 180 4.35 -3.91 -1.63
C TYR A 180 4.24 -2.74 -2.59
N PHE A 181 3.17 -2.76 -3.38
CA PHE A 181 2.85 -1.75 -4.39
C PHE A 181 1.61 -0.98 -3.95
N GLY A 182 1.63 0.34 -4.09
CA GLY A 182 0.46 1.18 -3.88
C GLY A 182 0.10 1.88 -5.19
N ASP A 183 -1.15 1.69 -5.65
CA ASP A 183 -1.60 2.29 -6.90
C ASP A 183 -3.14 2.29 -6.95
N ASP A 184 -3.77 3.41 -6.69
CA ASP A 184 -5.21 3.51 -6.58
C ASP A 184 -5.87 3.60 -7.95
N TYR A 185 -6.59 2.54 -8.32
CA TYR A 185 -7.31 2.45 -9.59
C TYR A 185 -8.81 2.69 -9.46
N GLY A 186 -9.33 2.67 -8.24
CA GLY A 186 -10.76 2.72 -7.95
C GLY A 186 -11.24 4.01 -7.31
N GLY A 187 -12.43 4.46 -7.69
CA GLY A 187 -13.24 5.36 -6.88
C GLY A 187 -14.25 4.56 -6.05
N GLN A 188 -15.16 5.22 -5.35
CA GLN A 188 -16.13 4.54 -4.48
C GLN A 188 -17.11 3.62 -5.25
N LYS A 189 -17.37 3.87 -6.51
CA LYS A 189 -18.36 3.11 -7.31
C LYS A 189 -17.76 2.35 -8.49
N ASN A 190 -16.71 2.87 -9.09
CA ASN A 190 -16.14 2.36 -10.34
C ASN A 190 -14.64 2.61 -10.38
N LEU A 191 -13.96 1.99 -11.36
CA LEU A 191 -12.60 2.36 -11.72
C LEU A 191 -12.52 3.82 -12.18
N LEU A 192 -11.37 4.46 -11.95
CA LEU A 192 -11.08 5.84 -12.40
C LEU A 192 -11.01 5.95 -13.91
N PHE A 193 -10.77 4.86 -14.61
CA PHE A 193 -10.74 4.75 -16.07
C PHE A 193 -11.23 3.37 -16.52
N SER A 194 -11.51 3.21 -17.83
CA SER A 194 -12.14 1.96 -18.29
C SER A 194 -11.25 0.73 -18.05
N PRO A 195 -11.82 -0.45 -17.74
CA PRO A 195 -11.07 -1.70 -17.66
C PRO A 195 -10.26 -1.99 -18.93
N ARG A 196 -10.77 -1.59 -20.10
CA ARG A 196 -10.07 -1.73 -21.40
C ARG A 196 -8.79 -0.87 -21.43
N SER A 197 -8.86 0.37 -20.97
CA SER A 197 -7.69 1.27 -20.91
C SER A 197 -6.68 0.78 -19.89
N TRP A 198 -7.14 0.30 -18.72
CA TRP A 198 -6.30 -0.31 -17.70
C TRP A 198 -5.54 -1.54 -18.25
N ARG A 199 -6.25 -2.48 -18.90
CA ARG A 199 -5.63 -3.65 -19.53
C ARG A 199 -4.61 -3.31 -20.60
N ARG A 200 -4.83 -2.22 -21.34
CA ARG A 200 -3.93 -1.78 -22.39
C ARG A 200 -2.67 -1.07 -21.85
N LEU A 201 -2.85 -0.19 -20.87
CA LEU A 201 -1.77 0.70 -20.42
C LEU A 201 -1.10 0.21 -19.14
N ILE A 202 -1.86 -0.27 -18.16
CA ILE A 202 -1.36 -0.57 -16.83
C ILE A 202 -0.99 -2.05 -16.68
N LYS A 203 -1.90 -2.97 -16.99
CA LYS A 203 -1.68 -4.42 -16.79
C LYS A 203 -0.33 -4.93 -17.28
N PRO A 204 0.12 -4.68 -18.54
CA PRO A 204 1.37 -5.23 -19.03
C PRO A 204 2.60 -4.65 -18.30
N ARG A 205 2.51 -3.44 -17.82
CA ARG A 205 3.58 -2.76 -17.09
C ARG A 205 3.64 -3.20 -15.64
N LEU A 206 2.48 -3.33 -15.01
CA LEU A 206 2.36 -3.87 -13.66
C LEU A 206 2.84 -5.33 -13.61
N ALA A 207 2.53 -6.13 -14.64
CA ALA A 207 3.05 -7.49 -14.76
C ALA A 207 4.60 -7.52 -14.77
N ARG A 208 5.25 -6.55 -15.46
CA ARG A 208 6.71 -6.43 -15.45
C ARG A 208 7.25 -6.08 -14.05
N LEU A 209 6.54 -5.26 -13.28
CA LEU A 209 6.94 -4.91 -11.91
C LEU A 209 6.76 -6.07 -10.93
N PHE A 210 5.74 -6.90 -11.10
CA PHE A 210 5.47 -8.07 -10.26
C PHE A 210 6.41 -9.25 -10.57
N ALA A 211 6.77 -9.43 -11.83
CA ALA A 211 7.53 -10.58 -12.31
C ALA A 211 8.79 -10.90 -11.49
N PRO A 212 9.68 -9.95 -11.13
CA PRO A 212 10.87 -10.28 -10.35
C PRO A 212 10.58 -10.88 -8.97
N PHE A 213 9.51 -10.43 -8.30
CA PHE A 213 9.08 -11.03 -7.02
C PHE A 213 8.49 -12.42 -7.23
N VAL A 214 7.64 -12.59 -8.26
CA VAL A 214 7.05 -13.90 -8.61
C VAL A 214 8.14 -14.91 -8.95
N GLU A 215 9.13 -14.53 -9.78
CA GLU A 215 10.28 -15.35 -10.15
C GLU A 215 11.15 -15.73 -8.92
N ALA A 216 11.27 -14.84 -7.95
CA ALA A 216 11.96 -15.10 -6.69
C ALA A 216 11.12 -15.91 -5.68
N GLY A 217 9.87 -16.30 -6.01
CA GLY A 217 8.96 -16.99 -5.09
C GLY A 217 8.50 -16.13 -3.92
N LEU A 218 8.55 -14.80 -4.07
CA LEU A 218 8.18 -13.82 -3.06
C LEU A 218 6.74 -13.32 -3.28
N PRO A 219 5.95 -13.11 -2.22
CA PRO A 219 4.60 -12.59 -2.35
C PRO A 219 4.59 -11.15 -2.85
N VAL A 220 3.56 -10.86 -3.64
CA VAL A 220 3.24 -9.52 -4.17
C VAL A 220 1.98 -9.01 -3.50
N ILE A 221 2.07 -7.88 -2.83
CA ILE A 221 0.95 -7.21 -2.18
C ILE A 221 0.64 -5.94 -2.98
N LEU A 222 -0.62 -5.72 -3.35
CA LEU A 222 -1.09 -4.49 -3.96
C LEU A 222 -2.06 -3.79 -3.03
N HIS A 223 -1.78 -2.53 -2.72
CA HIS A 223 -2.73 -1.58 -2.16
C HIS A 223 -3.42 -0.84 -3.31
N SER A 224 -4.73 -0.90 -3.33
CA SER A 224 -5.55 -0.09 -4.21
C SER A 224 -6.90 0.16 -3.55
N ASP A 225 -7.13 1.41 -3.18
CA ASP A 225 -8.42 1.82 -2.64
C ASP A 225 -9.52 1.80 -3.71
N GLY A 226 -10.77 1.77 -3.25
CA GLY A 226 -11.94 1.88 -4.08
C GLY A 226 -12.37 0.59 -4.79
N GLN A 227 -13.31 0.75 -5.73
CA GLN A 227 -13.96 -0.35 -6.43
C GLN A 227 -13.10 -0.85 -7.61
N ILE A 228 -12.34 -1.92 -7.38
CA ILE A 228 -11.43 -2.54 -8.36
C ILE A 228 -11.84 -3.96 -8.78
N ALA A 229 -13.02 -4.43 -8.39
CA ALA A 229 -13.49 -5.79 -8.67
C ALA A 229 -13.36 -6.19 -10.15
N ALA A 230 -13.57 -5.24 -11.08
CA ALA A 230 -13.52 -5.49 -12.52
C ALA A 230 -12.13 -5.88 -13.05
N ILE A 231 -11.04 -5.60 -12.29
CA ILE A 231 -9.66 -5.91 -12.68
C ILE A 231 -8.97 -6.91 -11.74
N LEU A 232 -9.63 -7.36 -10.67
CA LEU A 232 -9.04 -8.32 -9.74
C LEU A 232 -8.61 -9.64 -10.41
N PRO A 233 -9.41 -10.25 -11.33
CA PRO A 233 -8.94 -11.44 -12.05
C PRO A 233 -7.65 -11.19 -12.85
N ASP A 234 -7.52 -10.02 -13.46
CA ASP A 234 -6.32 -9.63 -14.21
C ASP A 234 -5.11 -9.44 -13.27
N LEU A 235 -5.33 -8.89 -12.07
CA LEU A 235 -4.29 -8.71 -11.06
C LEU A 235 -3.77 -10.07 -10.55
N VAL A 236 -4.66 -11.01 -10.28
CA VAL A 236 -4.28 -12.39 -9.89
C VAL A 236 -3.52 -13.08 -11.02
N GLU A 237 -3.97 -12.94 -12.27
CA GLU A 237 -3.29 -13.49 -13.45
C GLU A 237 -1.83 -13.02 -13.58
N ILE A 238 -1.54 -11.76 -13.26
CA ILE A 238 -0.18 -11.21 -13.33
C ILE A 238 0.67 -11.42 -12.06
N GLY A 239 0.16 -12.18 -11.08
CA GLY A 239 0.94 -12.62 -9.92
C GLY A 239 0.63 -11.91 -8.59
N LEU A 240 -0.49 -11.19 -8.48
CA LEU A 240 -0.93 -10.66 -7.18
C LEU A 240 -1.21 -11.82 -6.21
N THR A 241 -0.61 -11.77 -5.02
CA THR A 241 -0.80 -12.78 -3.97
C THR A 241 -1.62 -12.27 -2.79
N ALA A 242 -1.60 -10.96 -2.52
CA ALA A 242 -2.43 -10.37 -1.47
C ALA A 242 -2.99 -9.00 -1.86
N LEU A 243 -4.29 -8.80 -1.64
CA LEU A 243 -4.97 -7.53 -1.87
C LEU A 243 -5.06 -6.73 -0.57
N ASN A 244 -4.69 -5.47 -0.61
CA ASN A 244 -4.88 -4.45 0.41
C ASN A 244 -5.66 -3.27 -0.19
N PRO A 245 -6.58 -2.60 0.52
CA PRO A 245 -6.93 -2.82 1.91
C PRO A 245 -8.20 -3.66 2.11
N VAL A 246 -8.82 -4.20 1.06
CA VAL A 246 -10.11 -4.90 1.06
C VAL A 246 -11.20 -4.11 1.80
N GLN A 247 -11.39 -2.87 1.37
CA GLN A 247 -12.29 -1.89 1.97
C GLN A 247 -13.74 -2.40 1.96
N PRO A 248 -14.39 -2.62 3.14
CA PRO A 248 -15.71 -3.28 3.20
C PRO A 248 -16.85 -2.45 2.60
N GLU A 249 -16.70 -1.12 2.49
CA GLU A 249 -17.70 -0.23 1.91
C GLU A 249 -17.80 -0.35 0.39
N VAL A 250 -16.78 -0.89 -0.27
CA VAL A 250 -16.71 -0.94 -1.75
C VAL A 250 -16.57 -2.33 -2.31
N ILE A 251 -16.03 -3.28 -1.55
CA ILE A 251 -15.85 -4.67 -2.00
C ILE A 251 -16.44 -5.62 -0.96
N ASP A 252 -17.41 -6.44 -1.38
CA ASP A 252 -18.01 -7.47 -0.53
C ASP A 252 -16.99 -8.58 -0.20
N HIS A 253 -16.72 -8.78 1.08
CA HIS A 253 -15.77 -9.78 1.57
C HIS A 253 -16.20 -11.22 1.25
N ALA A 254 -17.50 -11.53 1.30
CA ALA A 254 -18.01 -12.85 0.98
C ALA A 254 -17.83 -13.15 -0.51
N TRP A 255 -18.08 -12.14 -1.37
CA TRP A 255 -17.82 -12.26 -2.81
C TRP A 255 -16.33 -12.48 -3.09
N LEU A 256 -15.41 -11.73 -2.43
CA LEU A 256 -13.97 -11.93 -2.56
C LEU A 256 -13.58 -13.37 -2.22
N ARG A 257 -14.05 -13.85 -1.05
CA ARG A 257 -13.74 -15.21 -0.59
C ARG A 257 -14.31 -16.28 -1.52
N GLN A 258 -15.53 -16.11 -1.98
CA GLN A 258 -16.18 -17.05 -2.91
C GLN A 258 -15.48 -17.09 -4.28
N THR A 259 -15.07 -15.91 -4.79
CA THR A 259 -14.50 -15.78 -6.14
C THR A 259 -13.05 -16.26 -6.20
N PHE A 260 -12.23 -15.88 -5.24
CA PHE A 260 -10.78 -16.14 -5.30
C PHE A 260 -10.31 -17.25 -4.37
N GLY A 261 -11.07 -17.56 -3.31
CA GLY A 261 -10.76 -18.67 -2.41
C GLY A 261 -9.34 -18.57 -1.83
N ARG A 262 -8.51 -19.56 -2.14
CA ARG A 262 -7.09 -19.60 -1.74
C ARG A 262 -6.12 -19.04 -2.79
N GLN A 263 -6.62 -18.49 -3.89
CA GLN A 263 -5.76 -17.87 -4.93
C GLN A 263 -5.30 -16.48 -4.51
N LEU A 264 -6.03 -15.81 -3.60
CA LEU A 264 -5.75 -14.47 -3.15
C LEU A 264 -5.83 -14.41 -1.62
N ALA A 265 -4.82 -13.86 -0.99
CA ALA A 265 -4.86 -13.48 0.41
C ALA A 265 -5.37 -12.03 0.54
N TYR A 266 -5.74 -11.67 1.76
CA TYR A 266 -6.32 -10.35 2.06
C TYR A 266 -5.51 -9.66 3.15
N TYR A 267 -5.41 -8.35 3.05
CA TYR A 267 -4.75 -7.53 4.04
C TYR A 267 -5.59 -6.27 4.29
N GLY A 268 -6.17 -6.15 5.48
CA GLY A 268 -7.07 -5.06 5.83
C GLY A 268 -8.40 -5.53 6.40
N GLY A 269 -9.50 -4.96 5.92
CA GLY A 269 -10.88 -5.41 6.09
C GLY A 269 -11.63 -4.77 7.25
N VAL A 270 -10.97 -4.03 8.17
CA VAL A 270 -11.68 -3.31 9.24
C VAL A 270 -11.93 -1.86 8.81
N SER A 271 -13.19 -1.45 8.74
CA SER A 271 -13.60 -0.13 8.22
C SER A 271 -12.99 1.04 8.97
N THR A 272 -12.28 1.91 8.24
CA THR A 272 -11.82 3.22 8.71
C THR A 272 -12.76 4.36 8.34
N GLN A 273 -13.84 4.10 7.61
CA GLN A 273 -14.82 5.12 7.23
C GLN A 273 -16.05 5.13 8.13
N THR A 274 -16.39 3.99 8.71
CA THR A 274 -17.65 3.85 9.49
C THR A 274 -17.40 3.27 10.87
N VAL A 275 -16.83 2.09 11.00
CA VAL A 275 -16.74 1.36 12.26
C VAL A 275 -15.74 1.98 13.22
N LEU A 276 -14.51 2.23 12.76
CA LEU A 276 -13.46 2.76 13.64
C LEU A 276 -13.74 4.20 14.10
N PRO A 277 -14.18 5.16 13.24
CA PRO A 277 -14.44 6.51 13.70
C PRO A 277 -15.79 6.68 14.43
N HIS A 278 -16.82 5.90 14.10
CA HIS A 278 -18.19 6.18 14.53
C HIS A 278 -18.86 5.03 15.30
N GLY A 279 -18.26 3.84 15.31
CA GLY A 279 -18.77 2.68 16.03
C GLY A 279 -18.45 2.73 17.53
N THR A 280 -19.12 1.87 18.29
CA THR A 280 -18.74 1.59 19.68
C THR A 280 -17.60 0.56 19.75
N PRO A 281 -16.88 0.46 20.91
CA PRO A 281 -15.89 -0.60 21.12
C PRO A 281 -16.40 -2.01 20.84
N ASP A 282 -17.66 -2.32 21.15
CA ASP A 282 -18.27 -3.63 20.85
C ASP A 282 -18.47 -3.84 19.34
N GLN A 283 -18.86 -2.80 18.62
CA GLN A 283 -18.98 -2.86 17.17
C GLN A 283 -17.63 -3.04 16.49
N VAL A 284 -16.56 -2.44 17.02
CA VAL A 284 -15.19 -2.65 16.52
C VAL A 284 -14.79 -4.13 16.70
N ARG A 285 -15.00 -4.70 17.90
CA ARG A 285 -14.72 -6.13 18.14
C ARG A 285 -15.53 -7.06 17.23
N ALA A 286 -16.81 -6.76 17.05
CA ALA A 286 -17.70 -7.50 16.16
C ALA A 286 -17.24 -7.43 14.69
N ALA A 287 -16.79 -6.25 14.23
CA ALA A 287 -16.29 -6.06 12.86
C ALA A 287 -15.01 -6.84 12.60
N VAL A 288 -14.08 -6.88 13.55
CA VAL A 288 -12.86 -7.72 13.46
C VAL A 288 -13.24 -9.20 13.38
N SER A 289 -14.17 -9.66 14.22
CA SER A 289 -14.67 -11.04 14.17
C SER A 289 -15.26 -11.38 12.80
N ALA A 290 -16.20 -10.56 12.32
CA ALA A 290 -16.87 -10.78 11.04
C ALA A 290 -15.88 -10.79 9.87
N CYS A 291 -14.88 -9.91 9.89
CA CYS A 291 -13.82 -9.86 8.90
C CYS A 291 -13.05 -11.20 8.86
N VAL A 292 -12.62 -11.69 10.02
CA VAL A 292 -11.89 -12.98 10.15
C VAL A 292 -12.76 -14.15 9.73
N ASP A 293 -14.00 -14.23 10.23
CA ASP A 293 -14.93 -15.32 9.94
C ASP A 293 -15.26 -15.41 8.44
N THR A 294 -15.25 -14.28 7.75
CA THR A 294 -15.56 -14.22 6.30
C THR A 294 -14.32 -14.47 5.44
N LEU A 295 -13.22 -13.74 5.69
CA LEU A 295 -12.04 -13.77 4.82
C LEU A 295 -11.06 -14.88 5.15
N ALA A 296 -11.04 -15.35 6.40
CA ALA A 296 -10.09 -16.35 6.88
C ALA A 296 -10.75 -17.46 7.73
N PRO A 297 -11.84 -18.11 7.24
CA PRO A 297 -12.54 -19.14 8.03
C PRO A 297 -11.66 -20.34 8.40
N GLU A 298 -10.57 -20.58 7.65
CA GLU A 298 -9.57 -21.62 7.95
C GLU A 298 -8.41 -21.11 8.82
N GLY A 299 -8.48 -19.90 9.37
CA GLY A 299 -7.42 -19.28 10.18
C GLY A 299 -6.15 -18.91 9.39
N THR A 300 -6.27 -18.68 8.08
CA THR A 300 -5.15 -18.30 7.22
C THR A 300 -5.62 -17.47 6.02
N GLY A 301 -4.71 -16.87 5.25
CA GLY A 301 -5.06 -16.06 4.07
C GLY A 301 -5.44 -14.62 4.41
N LEU A 302 -5.20 -14.16 5.63
CA LEU A 302 -5.56 -12.81 6.06
C LEU A 302 -4.46 -12.19 6.93
N VAL A 303 -4.16 -10.93 6.68
CA VAL A 303 -3.49 -10.00 7.58
C VAL A 303 -4.57 -9.04 8.09
N VAL A 304 -4.94 -9.15 9.36
CA VAL A 304 -6.03 -8.33 9.91
C VAL A 304 -5.55 -6.90 10.14
N ALA A 305 -6.23 -5.94 9.56
CA ALA A 305 -5.83 -4.53 9.66
C ALA A 305 -7.01 -3.58 9.41
N PRO A 306 -6.91 -2.33 9.84
CA PRO A 306 -7.75 -1.26 9.30
C PRO A 306 -7.64 -1.16 7.77
N SER A 307 -8.72 -0.78 7.11
CA SER A 307 -8.76 -0.62 5.65
C SER A 307 -7.98 0.59 5.13
N HIS A 308 -7.51 1.45 6.01
CA HIS A 308 -6.58 2.56 5.71
C HIS A 308 -5.76 2.91 6.96
N ARG A 309 -4.92 3.95 6.88
CA ARG A 309 -4.21 4.48 8.05
C ARG A 309 -5.22 5.03 9.07
N LEU A 310 -4.94 4.82 10.35
CA LEU A 310 -5.68 5.50 11.41
C LEU A 310 -5.40 7.00 11.35
N MET A 311 -6.46 7.79 11.43
CA MET A 311 -6.44 9.24 11.49
C MET A 311 -6.96 9.72 12.86
N THR A 312 -6.81 11.00 13.16
CA THR A 312 -7.14 11.57 14.48
C THR A 312 -8.64 11.67 14.78
N ASP A 313 -9.49 11.35 13.80
CA ASP A 313 -10.94 11.22 13.97
C ASP A 313 -11.37 9.91 14.65
N ILE A 314 -10.44 8.96 14.83
CA ILE A 314 -10.73 7.66 15.47
C ILE A 314 -10.53 7.75 16.97
N PRO A 315 -11.59 7.50 17.78
CA PRO A 315 -11.51 7.52 19.25
C PRO A 315 -10.51 6.51 19.80
N MET A 316 -9.74 6.87 20.83
CA MET A 316 -8.76 5.97 21.46
C MET A 316 -9.39 4.69 22.01
N GLU A 317 -10.61 4.76 22.54
CA GLU A 317 -11.37 3.58 22.99
C GLU A 317 -11.61 2.56 21.88
N ASN A 318 -11.78 3.03 20.64
CA ASN A 318 -11.92 2.15 19.46
C ASN A 318 -10.58 1.57 19.01
N VAL A 319 -9.48 2.32 19.19
CA VAL A 319 -8.13 1.77 18.99
C VAL A 319 -7.82 0.67 20.02
N GLU A 320 -8.16 0.91 21.29
CA GLU A 320 -8.00 -0.12 22.34
C GLU A 320 -8.87 -1.35 22.08
N ALA A 321 -10.11 -1.17 21.63
CA ALA A 321 -10.98 -2.28 21.26
C ALA A 321 -10.45 -3.08 20.08
N LEU A 322 -9.85 -2.39 19.08
CA LEU A 322 -9.18 -3.04 17.95
C LEU A 322 -7.99 -3.88 18.42
N LEU A 323 -7.13 -3.34 19.29
CA LEU A 323 -5.98 -4.05 19.83
C LEU A 323 -6.41 -5.26 20.69
N ALA A 324 -7.45 -5.10 21.51
CA ALA A 324 -8.02 -6.20 22.29
C ALA A 324 -8.57 -7.30 21.38
N ALA A 325 -9.28 -6.93 20.31
CA ALA A 325 -9.77 -7.89 19.32
C ALA A 325 -8.62 -8.63 18.61
N PHE A 326 -7.53 -7.93 18.26
CA PHE A 326 -6.34 -8.55 17.67
C PHE A 326 -5.69 -9.57 18.63
N SER A 327 -5.58 -9.24 19.92
CA SER A 327 -5.04 -10.15 20.93
C SER A 327 -5.91 -11.40 21.11
N SER A 328 -7.25 -11.27 21.00
CA SER A 328 -8.16 -12.41 21.13
C SER A 328 -8.15 -13.36 19.93
N LEU A 329 -7.51 -13.00 18.80
CA LEU A 329 -7.33 -13.90 17.66
C LEU A 329 -6.43 -15.11 17.99
N ASP A 330 -5.60 -14.99 19.02
CA ASP A 330 -4.73 -16.06 19.50
C ASP A 330 -5.53 -17.20 20.22
N GLU A 331 -6.74 -16.87 20.74
CA GLU A 331 -7.58 -17.77 21.53
C GLU A 331 -8.64 -18.55 20.71
N ARG A 332 -8.75 -18.25 19.40
CA ARG A 332 -9.80 -18.80 18.52
C ARG A 332 -9.49 -20.17 17.90
N ARG A 333 -8.69 -20.99 18.59
CA ARG A 333 -8.34 -22.36 18.15
C ARG A 333 -8.98 -23.45 18.97
#